data_843924d9d29f5a2996c407b2e5752856
#
_entry.id   843924d9d29f5a2996c407b2e5752856
#
_cell.length_a   1.000
_cell.length_b   1.000
_cell.length_c   1.000
_cell.angle_alpha   90.00
_cell.angle_beta   90.00
_cell.angle_gamma   90.00
#
_symmetry.space_group_name_H-M   'P 1'
#
loop_
_entity.id
_entity.type
_entity.pdbx_description
1 polymer ?
#
loop_
_entity_poly.entity_id
_entity_poly.type
_entity_poly.pdbx_seq_one_letter_code
_entity_poly.pdbx_strand_id
1 'polypeptide(L)' 'MAMDDAEQARMKARLEELGEAGVRALATVDGFPHHWRTGVMEWLRAKEKAGKPKDA' A
#
# COMPACT_ATOMS: atom_id res chain seq x y z
N MET A 1 3.66 -7.14 15.64
CA MET A 1 5.01 -7.17 15.35
C MET A 1 5.33 -6.32 14.18
N ALA A 2 6.37 -5.57 14.25
CA ALA A 2 6.72 -4.68 13.17
C ALA A 2 7.53 -5.42 12.14
N MET A 3 7.41 -5.04 10.89
CA MET A 3 8.21 -5.61 9.84
C MET A 3 9.59 -5.00 9.93
N ASP A 4 10.61 -5.75 9.56
CA ASP A 4 11.94 -5.20 9.59
C ASP A 4 12.13 -4.35 8.34
N ASP A 5 13.23 -3.65 8.27
CA ASP A 5 13.47 -2.70 7.17
C ASP A 5 13.48 -3.39 5.83
N ALA A 6 14.04 -4.56 5.76
CA ALA A 6 14.12 -5.27 4.49
C ALA A 6 12.72 -5.62 3.99
N GLU A 7 11.86 -6.05 4.87
CA GLU A 7 10.51 -6.41 4.47
C GLU A 7 9.72 -5.17 4.10
N GLN A 8 9.90 -4.08 4.81
CA GLN A 8 9.21 -2.87 4.48
C GLN A 8 9.64 -2.37 3.09
N ALA A 9 10.91 -2.45 2.79
CA ALA A 9 11.39 -2.03 1.48
C ALA A 9 10.80 -2.92 0.39
N ARG A 10 10.69 -4.21 0.66
CA ARG A 10 10.14 -5.13 -0.31
C ARG A 10 8.65 -4.85 -0.52
N MET A 11 7.93 -4.58 0.56
CA MET A 11 6.52 -4.26 0.45
C MET A 11 6.33 -2.98 -0.35
N LYS A 12 7.10 -1.94 -0.05
CA LYS A 12 6.98 -0.70 -0.76
C LYS A 12 7.27 -0.87 -2.24
N ALA A 13 8.31 -1.61 -2.58
CA ALA A 13 8.65 -1.84 -3.97
C ALA A 13 7.50 -2.54 -4.68
N ARG A 14 6.88 -3.50 -4.02
CA ARG A 14 5.77 -4.21 -4.62
C ARG A 14 4.58 -3.28 -4.83
N LEU A 15 4.27 -2.46 -3.84
CA LEU A 15 3.15 -1.54 -3.95
C LEU A 15 3.38 -0.53 -5.07
N GLU A 16 4.60 -0.03 -5.19
CA GLU A 16 4.91 0.92 -6.24
C GLU A 16 4.79 0.25 -7.61
N GLU A 17 5.19 -1.01 -7.70
CA GLU A 17 5.11 -1.71 -8.95
C GLU A 17 3.66 -1.92 -9.37
N LEU A 18 2.78 -2.21 -8.44
CA LEU A 18 1.39 -2.44 -8.75
C LEU A 18 0.64 -1.13 -9.00
N GLY A 19 1.06 -0.08 -8.37
CA GLY A 19 0.35 1.20 -8.49
C GLY A 19 -0.87 1.24 -7.59
N GLU A 20 -1.43 2.41 -7.43
CA GLU A 20 -2.56 2.58 -6.53
C GLU A 20 -3.74 1.70 -6.93
N ALA A 21 -4.06 1.65 -8.20
CA ALA A 21 -5.19 0.86 -8.65
C ALA A 21 -4.95 -0.63 -8.41
N GLY A 22 -3.74 -1.10 -8.72
CA GLY A 22 -3.42 -2.50 -8.52
C GLY A 22 -3.41 -2.89 -7.06
N VAL A 23 -2.88 -2.02 -6.22
CA VAL A 23 -2.85 -2.28 -4.79
C VAL A 23 -4.26 -2.34 -4.24
N ARG A 24 -5.11 -1.42 -4.68
CA ARG A 24 -6.48 -1.38 -4.22
C ARG A 24 -7.23 -2.65 -4.63
N ALA A 25 -7.01 -3.09 -5.85
CA ALA A 25 -7.66 -4.29 -6.35
C ALA A 25 -7.22 -5.52 -5.55
N LEU A 26 -5.93 -5.64 -5.28
CA LEU A 26 -5.44 -6.76 -4.51
C LEU A 26 -5.92 -6.69 -3.06
N ALA A 27 -6.01 -5.50 -2.51
CA ALA A 27 -6.50 -5.38 -1.14
C ALA A 27 -7.95 -5.81 -1.05
N THR A 28 -8.73 -5.57 -2.09
CA THR A 28 -10.13 -5.95 -2.11
C THR A 28 -10.29 -7.47 -2.06
N VAL A 29 -9.40 -8.19 -2.74
CA VAL A 29 -9.49 -9.65 -2.74
C VAL A 29 -8.55 -10.27 -1.72
N ASP A 30 -8.02 -9.45 -0.81
CA ASP A 30 -7.15 -9.94 0.25
C ASP A 30 -5.93 -10.64 -0.33
N GLY A 31 -5.35 -10.06 -1.35
CA GLY A 31 -4.23 -10.67 -2.03
C GLY A 31 -2.87 -10.37 -1.41
N PHE A 32 -2.82 -9.67 -0.29
CA PHE A 32 -1.56 -9.38 0.37
C PHE A 32 -1.41 -10.21 1.63
N PRO A 33 -0.19 -10.45 2.09
CA PRO A 33 0.01 -11.15 3.36
C PRO A 33 -0.68 -10.39 4.47
N HIS A 34 -1.15 -11.12 5.45
CA HIS A 34 -1.90 -10.51 6.54
C HIS A 34 -1.10 -9.43 7.25
N HIS A 35 0.18 -9.66 7.47
CA HIS A 35 0.98 -8.68 8.19
C HIS A 35 1.31 -7.45 7.36
N TRP A 36 0.97 -7.44 6.07
CA TRP A 36 1.19 -6.26 5.24
C TRP A 36 -0.03 -5.36 5.25
N ARG A 37 -1.16 -5.83 5.77
CA ARG A 37 -2.40 -5.07 5.66
C ARG A 37 -2.30 -3.65 6.18
N THR A 38 -1.74 -3.48 7.38
CA THR A 38 -1.63 -2.15 7.94
C THR A 38 -0.77 -1.26 7.06
N GLY A 39 0.37 -1.78 6.62
CA GLY A 39 1.26 -1.01 5.76
C GLY A 39 0.63 -0.66 4.43
N VAL A 40 -0.11 -1.60 3.86
CA VAL A 40 -0.78 -1.36 2.59
C VAL A 40 -1.83 -0.27 2.75
N MET A 41 -2.59 -0.31 3.84
CA MET A 41 -3.61 0.70 4.06
C MET A 41 -3.01 2.07 4.28
N GLU A 42 -1.91 2.14 5.00
CA GLU A 42 -1.24 3.40 5.22
C GLU A 42 -0.67 3.94 3.92
N TRP A 43 -0.12 3.06 3.10
CA TRP A 43 0.42 3.46 1.81
C TRP A 43 -0.68 4.03 0.92
N LEU A 44 -1.84 3.36 0.89
CA LEU A 44 -2.95 3.82 0.08
C LEU A 44 -3.46 5.17 0.58
N ARG A 45 -3.53 5.33 1.88
CA ARG A 45 -3.98 6.59 2.46
C ARG A 45 -3.03 7.72 2.12
N ALA A 46 -1.72 7.45 2.18
CA ALA A 46 -0.75 8.47 1.84
C ALA A 46 -0.84 8.84 0.37
N LYS A 47 -1.06 7.86 -0.51
CA LYS A 47 -1.19 8.15 -1.92
C LYS A 47 -2.45 8.95 -2.20
N GLU A 48 -3.53 8.61 -1.53
CA GLU A 48 -4.77 9.30 -1.72
C GLU A 48 -4.61 10.75 -1.32
N LYS A 49 -3.96 10.99 -0.19
CA LYS A 49 -3.77 12.33 0.29
C LYS A 49 -2.85 13.11 -0.61
N ALA A 50 -1.78 12.51 -1.08
CA ALA A 50 -0.82 13.19 -1.91
C ALA A 50 -1.34 13.43 -3.32
N GLY A 51 -2.03 12.46 -3.87
CA GLY A 51 -2.49 12.58 -5.24
C GLY A 51 -3.84 13.21 -5.41
N LYS A 52 -4.60 13.44 -4.32
CA LYS A 52 -5.90 13.96 -4.49
C LYS A 52 -5.91 15.42 -4.71
N PRO A 53 -6.55 15.93 -5.64
CA PRO A 53 -6.57 17.34 -5.96
C PRO A 53 -7.42 17.92 -4.93
N LYS A 54 -7.00 18.83 -4.31
CA LYS A 54 -7.68 19.34 -3.38
C LYS A 54 -8.83 19.99 -3.74
N ASP A 55 -9.00 20.42 -4.66
CA ASP A 55 -10.05 21.18 -5.00
C ASP A 55 -11.18 20.49 -4.95
N ALA A 56 -11.11 19.52 -4.93
CA ALA A 56 -12.28 18.79 -4.92
C ALA A 56 -13.34 19.54 -4.41
#